data_b5a33eb0c9e538adb6f9f512ed72fcfe
#
_entry.id   b5a33eb0c9e538adb6f9f512ed72fcfe
#
_cell.length_a   1.000
_cell.length_b   1.000
_cell.length_c   1.000
_cell.angle_alpha   90.00
_cell.angle_beta   90.00
_cell.angle_gamma   90.00
#
_symmetry.space_group_name_H-M   'P 1'
#
loop_
_entity.id
_entity.type
_entity.pdbx_description
1 polymer ?
#
loop_
_entity_poly.entity_id
_entity_poly.type
_entity_poly.pdbx_seq_one_letter_code
_entity_poly.pdbx_strand_id
1 'polypeptide(L)'
;MSYISDLREFVGGRPLLTAGATVIVFKDNKILLNLRSDTKTWGIPGGALELGESLEDAARRELYEETGLTAEKFTLLNVFSGNDFYFEYPNGDKLYSVIVLFKAENVRGELSINDDESLKLAYFGFDELPTLESRAERIIEWLRTNMICF
;
A
#
# COMPACT_ATOMS: atom_id res chain seq x y z
N MET A 1 19.21 -2.19 -1.25
CA MET A 1 18.38 -3.40 -1.31
C MET A 1 17.48 -3.48 -0.09
N SER A 2 16.29 -4.01 -0.25
CA SER A 2 15.35 -4.12 0.85
C SER A 2 15.63 -5.36 1.71
N TYR A 3 15.12 -5.35 2.93
CA TYR A 3 15.19 -6.51 3.82
C TYR A 3 14.59 -7.76 3.15
N ILE A 4 13.44 -7.61 2.47
CA ILE A 4 12.78 -8.75 1.83
C ILE A 4 13.62 -9.30 0.68
N SER A 5 14.18 -8.45 -0.16
CA SER A 5 15.03 -8.92 -1.26
C SER A 5 16.27 -9.64 -0.76
N ASP A 6 16.88 -9.15 0.33
CA ASP A 6 18.01 -9.82 0.94
C ASP A 6 17.61 -11.19 1.49
N LEU A 7 16.46 -11.26 2.16
CA LEU A 7 15.97 -12.52 2.73
C LEU A 7 15.65 -13.54 1.63
N ARG A 8 15.15 -13.08 0.49
CA ARG A 8 14.84 -13.95 -0.66
C ARG A 8 16.04 -14.71 -1.19
N GLU A 9 17.24 -14.14 -1.06
CA GLU A 9 18.47 -14.83 -1.45
C GLU A 9 18.68 -16.12 -0.65
N PHE A 10 18.16 -16.19 0.58
CA PHE A 10 18.31 -17.36 1.44
C PHE A 10 17.12 -18.31 1.37
N VAL A 11 15.90 -17.80 1.18
CA VAL A 11 14.69 -18.62 1.25
C VAL A 11 14.09 -18.93 -0.10
N GLY A 12 14.55 -18.28 -1.16
CA GLY A 12 14.02 -18.48 -2.50
C GLY A 12 12.55 -18.10 -2.61
N GLY A 13 11.77 -18.95 -3.28
CA GLY A 13 10.36 -18.73 -3.52
C GLY A 13 9.42 -19.13 -2.40
N ARG A 14 9.93 -19.51 -1.25
CA ARG A 14 9.08 -19.90 -0.11
C ARG A 14 8.24 -18.73 0.37
N PRO A 15 7.00 -19.00 0.86
CA PRO A 15 6.18 -17.93 1.42
C PRO A 15 6.87 -17.24 2.59
N LEU A 16 6.83 -15.92 2.58
CA LEU A 16 7.33 -15.09 3.67
C LEU A 16 6.17 -14.44 4.40
N LEU A 17 6.33 -14.26 5.69
CA LEU A 17 5.43 -13.44 6.51
C LEU A 17 6.11 -12.10 6.72
N THR A 18 5.48 -11.03 6.28
CA THR A 18 6.04 -9.68 6.35
C THR A 18 5.06 -8.70 6.94
N ALA A 19 5.58 -7.61 7.46
CA ALA A 19 4.76 -6.49 7.93
C ALA A 19 4.97 -5.30 7.01
N GLY A 20 3.94 -4.51 6.84
CA GLY A 20 4.03 -3.29 6.04
C GLY A 20 2.96 -2.29 6.40
N ALA A 21 3.08 -1.11 5.81
CA ALA A 21 2.15 -0.02 5.99
C ALA A 21 1.49 0.33 4.67
N THR A 22 0.18 0.55 4.71
CA THR A 22 -0.60 1.02 3.57
C THR A 22 -1.23 2.35 3.96
N VAL A 23 -1.23 3.31 3.04
CA VAL A 23 -1.62 4.68 3.34
C VAL A 23 -2.81 5.11 2.51
N ILE A 24 -3.88 5.50 3.18
CA ILE A 24 -5.07 6.06 2.53
C ILE A 24 -4.91 7.57 2.42
N VAL A 25 -5.02 8.08 1.21
CA VAL A 25 -5.08 9.51 0.93
C VAL A 25 -6.43 9.82 0.30
N PHE A 26 -7.22 10.62 0.99
CA PHE A 26 -8.51 11.09 0.47
C PHE A 26 -8.41 12.53 -0.02
N LYS A 27 -9.07 12.79 -1.13
CA LYS A 27 -9.22 14.14 -1.66
C LYS A 27 -10.53 14.23 -2.42
N ASP A 28 -11.39 15.17 -2.04
CA ASP A 28 -12.70 15.38 -2.70
C ASP A 28 -13.53 14.10 -2.79
N ASN A 29 -13.57 13.33 -1.68
CA ASN A 29 -14.28 12.05 -1.58
C ASN A 29 -13.75 10.96 -2.51
N LYS A 30 -12.50 11.09 -2.93
CA LYS A 30 -11.82 10.12 -3.77
C LYS A 30 -10.59 9.57 -3.05
N ILE A 31 -10.23 8.35 -3.40
CA ILE A 31 -9.06 7.68 -2.85
C ILE A 31 -7.93 7.66 -3.88
N LEU A 32 -6.71 7.90 -3.40
CA LEU A 32 -5.52 7.82 -4.24
C LEU A 32 -5.11 6.37 -4.45
N LEU A 33 -4.96 5.98 -5.71
CA LEU A 33 -4.50 4.65 -6.09
C LEU A 33 -3.30 4.76 -7.03
N ASN A 34 -2.50 3.70 -7.06
CA ASN A 34 -1.39 3.59 -7.99
C ASN A 34 -1.56 2.37 -8.89
N LEU A 35 -1.27 2.54 -10.18
CA LEU A 35 -1.27 1.44 -11.13
C LEU A 35 0.06 0.69 -11.02
N ARG A 36 -0.01 -0.55 -10.56
CA ARG A 36 1.18 -1.38 -10.36
C ARG A 36 1.79 -1.81 -11.69
N SER A 37 3.10 -1.69 -11.79
CA SER A 37 3.83 -2.11 -13.00
C SER A 37 3.85 -3.63 -13.16
N ASP A 38 3.83 -4.39 -12.05
CA ASP A 38 3.92 -5.85 -12.06
C ASP A 38 2.62 -6.53 -12.49
N THR A 39 1.50 -6.20 -11.86
CA THR A 39 0.21 -6.87 -12.11
C THR A 39 -0.70 -6.10 -13.07
N LYS A 40 -0.38 -4.85 -13.36
CA LYS A 40 -1.23 -3.94 -14.16
C LYS A 40 -2.60 -3.72 -13.52
N THR A 41 -2.66 -3.85 -12.20
CA THR A 41 -3.86 -3.56 -11.41
C THR A 41 -3.57 -2.40 -10.48
N TRP A 42 -4.63 -1.79 -9.94
CA TRP A 42 -4.50 -0.61 -9.09
C TRP A 42 -4.42 -1.03 -7.62
N GLY A 43 -3.43 -0.50 -6.92
CA GLY A 43 -3.22 -0.72 -5.50
C GLY A 43 -3.32 0.57 -4.72
N ILE A 44 -3.22 0.43 -3.40
CA ILE A 44 -3.14 1.56 -2.49
C ILE A 44 -1.66 1.76 -2.15
N PRO A 45 -1.15 2.99 -2.12
CA PRO A 45 0.27 3.23 -1.78
C PRO A 45 0.66 2.58 -0.45
N GLY A 46 1.82 1.97 -0.43
CA GLY A 46 2.35 1.30 0.76
C GLY A 46 3.43 0.30 0.40
N GLY A 47 4.01 -0.30 1.41
CA GLY A 47 5.06 -1.27 1.21
C GLY A 47 5.57 -1.86 2.52
N ALA A 48 6.59 -2.70 2.38
CA ALA A 48 7.13 -3.47 3.49
C ALA A 48 7.96 -2.63 4.45
N LEU A 49 7.89 -3.04 5.72
CA LEU A 49 8.70 -2.47 6.79
C LEU A 49 10.16 -2.87 6.60
N GLU A 50 11.06 -1.92 6.77
CA GLU A 50 12.50 -2.17 6.78
C GLU A 50 13.00 -2.33 8.21
N LEU A 51 14.18 -2.95 8.37
CA LEU A 51 14.76 -3.18 9.70
C LEU A 51 15.00 -1.85 10.42
N GLY A 52 14.54 -1.78 11.66
CA GLY A 52 14.70 -0.59 12.50
C GLY A 52 13.72 0.54 12.21
N GLU A 53 12.84 0.36 11.25
CA GLU A 53 11.87 1.37 10.86
C GLU A 53 10.57 1.19 11.67
N SER A 54 9.98 2.27 12.14
CA SER A 54 8.64 2.18 12.70
C SER A 54 7.61 2.08 11.58
N LEU A 55 6.41 1.59 11.89
CA LEU A 55 5.34 1.50 10.90
C LEU A 55 4.94 2.88 10.39
N GLU A 56 4.93 3.89 11.24
CA GLU A 56 4.63 5.26 10.82
C GLU A 56 5.71 5.80 9.88
N ASP A 57 6.98 5.52 10.16
CA ASP A 57 8.08 5.92 9.29
C ASP A 57 8.00 5.19 7.94
N ALA A 58 7.63 3.91 7.94
CA ALA A 58 7.41 3.16 6.71
C ALA A 58 6.28 3.79 5.89
N ALA A 59 5.18 4.15 6.53
CA ALA A 59 4.06 4.82 5.88
C ALA A 59 4.50 6.12 5.23
N ARG A 60 5.27 6.93 5.94
CA ARG A 60 5.79 8.21 5.47
C ARG A 60 6.73 8.03 4.28
N ARG A 61 7.64 7.10 4.39
CA ARG A 61 8.61 6.79 3.33
C ARG A 61 7.92 6.29 2.06
N GLU A 62 7.03 5.30 2.20
CA GLU A 62 6.32 4.71 1.06
C GLU A 62 5.41 5.74 0.36
N LEU A 63 4.72 6.56 1.14
CA LEU A 63 3.89 7.60 0.56
C LEU A 63 4.72 8.54 -0.32
N TYR A 64 5.87 8.97 0.19
CA TYR A 64 6.73 9.87 -0.57
C TYR A 64 7.33 9.18 -1.81
N GLU A 65 7.86 7.98 -1.65
CA GLU A 65 8.48 7.24 -2.75
C GLU A 65 7.49 6.97 -3.88
N GLU A 66 6.27 6.56 -3.53
CA GLU A 66 5.29 6.15 -4.54
C GLU A 66 4.48 7.31 -5.10
N THR A 67 4.29 8.39 -4.36
CA THR A 67 3.35 9.45 -4.75
C THR A 67 3.92 10.85 -4.77
N GLY A 68 5.07 11.08 -4.14
CA GLY A 68 5.64 12.42 -3.97
C GLY A 68 4.97 13.24 -2.87
N LEU A 69 3.98 12.67 -2.20
CA LEU A 69 3.25 13.39 -1.16
C LEU A 69 3.87 13.21 0.21
N THR A 70 3.66 14.22 1.07
CA THR A 70 3.99 14.15 2.48
C THR A 70 2.72 14.42 3.28
N ALA A 71 2.71 14.02 4.55
CA ALA A 71 1.58 14.25 5.43
C ALA A 71 2.09 14.65 6.81
N GLU A 72 1.30 15.48 7.48
CA GLU A 72 1.64 15.91 8.83
C GLU A 72 1.41 14.79 9.85
N LYS A 73 0.36 14.00 9.65
CA LYS A 73 -0.04 12.96 10.60
C LYS A 73 -0.50 11.70 9.87
N PHE A 74 -0.21 10.56 10.48
CA PHE A 74 -0.69 9.25 10.03
C PHE A 74 -1.54 8.64 11.14
N THR A 75 -2.83 8.48 10.88
CA THR A 75 -3.78 7.92 11.85
C THR A 75 -4.01 6.45 11.56
N LEU A 76 -3.77 5.60 12.54
CA LEU A 76 -3.98 4.16 12.39
C LEU A 76 -5.47 3.86 12.28
N LEU A 77 -5.86 3.14 11.24
CA LEU A 77 -7.24 2.76 11.01
C LEU A 77 -7.51 1.30 11.35
N ASN A 78 -6.66 0.39 10.91
CA ASN A 78 -6.86 -1.04 11.12
C ASN A 78 -5.58 -1.82 10.84
N VAL A 79 -5.59 -3.10 11.24
CA VAL A 79 -4.54 -4.06 10.92
C VAL A 79 -5.19 -5.26 10.25
N PHE A 80 -4.63 -5.68 9.11
CA PHE A 80 -5.13 -6.81 8.34
C PHE A 80 -4.10 -7.92 8.30
N SER A 81 -4.56 -9.16 8.33
CA SER A 81 -3.70 -10.34 8.19
C SER A 81 -4.54 -11.55 7.78
N GLY A 82 -3.89 -12.68 7.58
CA GLY A 82 -4.54 -13.94 7.28
C GLY A 82 -4.51 -14.30 5.81
N ASN A 83 -5.28 -15.32 5.43
CA ASN A 83 -5.27 -15.86 4.07
C ASN A 83 -5.73 -14.86 3.01
N ASP A 84 -6.58 -13.92 3.37
CA ASP A 84 -7.05 -12.88 2.45
C ASP A 84 -5.94 -11.92 2.05
N PHE A 85 -4.84 -11.92 2.75
CA PHE A 85 -3.68 -11.06 2.50
C PHE A 85 -2.46 -11.84 2.03
N TYR A 86 -2.71 -12.98 1.43
CA TYR A 86 -1.73 -13.73 0.64
C TYR A 86 -1.59 -13.07 -0.74
N PHE A 87 -0.37 -12.97 -1.21
CA PHE A 87 -0.09 -12.43 -2.54
C PHE A 87 1.02 -13.22 -3.21
N GLU A 88 0.82 -13.54 -4.47
CA GLU A 88 1.84 -14.16 -5.31
C GLU A 88 2.24 -13.16 -6.39
N TYR A 89 3.52 -12.80 -6.41
CA TYR A 89 4.07 -11.92 -7.44
C TYR A 89 4.16 -12.67 -8.77
N PRO A 90 4.15 -11.94 -9.91
CA PRO A 90 4.29 -12.59 -11.23
C PRO A 90 5.53 -13.46 -11.38
N ASN A 91 6.61 -13.18 -10.62
CA ASN A 91 7.83 -14.00 -10.62
C ASN A 91 7.71 -15.26 -9.77
N GLY A 92 6.57 -15.50 -9.12
CA GLY A 92 6.33 -16.66 -8.29
C GLY A 92 6.62 -16.50 -6.81
N ASP A 93 7.15 -15.36 -6.39
CA ASP A 93 7.38 -15.08 -4.97
C ASP A 93 6.05 -14.97 -4.21
N LYS A 94 5.99 -15.55 -3.02
CA LYS A 94 4.78 -15.64 -2.20
C LYS A 94 4.93 -14.89 -0.90
N LEU A 95 3.85 -14.23 -0.48
CA LEU A 95 3.88 -13.36 0.65
C LEU A 95 2.56 -13.42 1.42
N TYR A 96 2.65 -13.58 2.74
CA TYR A 96 1.55 -13.30 3.65
C TYR A 96 1.85 -11.98 4.33
N SER A 97 0.96 -11.01 4.19
CA SER A 97 1.21 -9.66 4.70
C SER A 97 0.43 -9.38 5.97
N VAL A 98 1.10 -8.80 6.96
CA VAL A 98 0.44 -8.08 8.04
C VAL A 98 0.45 -6.62 7.61
N ILE A 99 -0.72 -6.09 7.29
CA ILE A 99 -0.85 -4.74 6.76
C ILE A 99 -1.43 -3.82 7.82
N VAL A 100 -0.68 -2.77 8.14
CA VAL A 100 -1.16 -1.72 9.03
C VAL A 100 -1.65 -0.57 8.16
N LEU A 101 -2.94 -0.25 8.29
CA LEU A 101 -3.59 0.76 7.46
C LEU A 101 -3.59 2.10 8.18
N PHE A 102 -3.02 3.11 7.54
CA PHE A 102 -3.00 4.48 8.03
C PHE A 102 -3.79 5.39 7.10
N LYS A 103 -4.39 6.42 7.69
CA LYS A 103 -4.93 7.54 6.94
C LYS A 103 -3.95 8.71 7.06
N ALA A 104 -3.51 9.25 5.95
CA ALA A 104 -2.67 10.43 5.93
C ALA A 104 -3.54 11.68 6.12
N GLU A 105 -3.10 12.58 6.99
CA GLU A 105 -3.81 13.82 7.29
C GLU A 105 -2.93 15.03 7.03
N ASN A 106 -3.53 16.11 6.56
CA ASN A 106 -2.83 17.32 6.15
C ASN A 106 -1.76 17.01 5.11
N VAL A 107 -2.21 16.41 4.02
CA VAL A 107 -1.34 15.97 2.92
C VAL A 107 -0.90 17.17 2.11
N ARG A 108 0.38 17.17 1.73
CA ARG A 108 1.02 18.24 0.96
C ARG A 108 1.83 17.66 -0.18
N GLY A 109 2.09 18.49 -1.16
CA GLY A 109 2.92 18.14 -2.30
C GLY A 109 2.11 17.88 -3.54
N GLU A 110 2.81 17.56 -4.62
CA GLU A 110 2.21 17.24 -5.91
C GLU A 110 2.49 15.80 -6.25
N LEU A 111 1.55 15.15 -6.92
CA LEU A 111 1.72 13.76 -7.33
C LEU A 111 2.91 13.63 -8.26
N SER A 112 3.82 12.74 -7.92
CA SER A 112 4.95 12.37 -8.77
C SER A 112 5.34 10.93 -8.48
N ILE A 113 5.74 10.22 -9.52
CA ILE A 113 6.20 8.84 -9.39
C ILE A 113 7.71 8.86 -9.21
N ASN A 114 8.19 8.41 -8.05
CA ASN A 114 9.61 8.43 -7.70
C ASN A 114 10.24 7.03 -7.64
N ASP A 115 9.53 6.02 -8.11
CA ASP A 115 10.03 4.63 -8.15
C ASP A 115 9.62 3.94 -9.45
N ASP A 116 10.04 2.68 -9.60
CA ASP A 116 9.75 1.86 -10.79
C ASP A 116 8.51 0.99 -10.62
N GLU A 117 7.86 1.03 -9.46
CA GLU A 117 6.79 0.10 -9.11
C GLU A 117 5.42 0.58 -9.59
N SER A 118 5.29 1.87 -9.84
CA SER A 118 4.01 2.47 -10.26
C SER A 118 4.12 3.07 -11.64
N LEU A 119 3.08 2.83 -12.45
CA LEU A 119 2.98 3.41 -13.80
C LEU A 119 2.17 4.70 -13.82
N LYS A 120 1.17 4.79 -12.94
CA LYS A 120 0.28 5.95 -12.86
C LYS A 120 -0.21 6.14 -11.44
N LEU A 121 -0.63 7.36 -11.14
CA LEU A 121 -1.31 7.73 -9.90
C LEU A 121 -2.58 8.46 -10.27
N ALA A 122 -3.68 8.15 -9.58
CA ALA A 122 -4.94 8.86 -9.79
C ALA A 122 -5.86 8.71 -8.59
N TYR A 123 -6.75 9.67 -8.43
CA TYR A 123 -7.81 9.62 -7.44
C TYR A 123 -9.07 9.04 -8.06
N PHE A 124 -9.74 8.13 -7.35
CA PHE A 124 -10.95 7.47 -7.81
C PHE A 124 -12.06 7.61 -6.77
N GLY A 125 -13.26 7.90 -7.24
CA GLY A 125 -14.45 7.79 -6.41
C GLY A 125 -14.77 6.33 -6.12
N PHE A 126 -15.43 6.07 -5.00
CA PHE A 126 -15.75 4.69 -4.60
C PHE A 126 -16.79 4.02 -5.49
N ASP A 127 -17.48 4.77 -6.32
CA ASP A 127 -18.41 4.27 -7.34
C ASP A 127 -17.78 4.15 -8.73
N GLU A 128 -16.52 4.54 -8.88
CA GLU A 128 -15.80 4.55 -10.15
C GLU A 128 -14.45 3.83 -10.06
N LEU A 129 -14.35 2.82 -9.22
CA LEU A 129 -13.07 2.14 -8.98
C LEU A 129 -12.61 1.33 -10.19
N PRO A 130 -11.30 1.35 -10.49
CA PRO A 130 -10.73 0.52 -11.55
C PRO A 130 -10.55 -0.92 -11.07
N THR A 131 -9.92 -1.75 -11.90
CA THR A 131 -9.55 -3.10 -11.48
C THR A 131 -8.50 -3.03 -10.39
N LEU A 132 -8.84 -3.54 -9.21
CA LEU A 132 -8.00 -3.46 -8.02
C LEU A 132 -7.15 -4.71 -7.85
N GLU A 133 -5.96 -4.51 -7.28
CA GLU A 133 -5.16 -5.60 -6.74
C GLU A 133 -5.93 -6.22 -5.56
N SER A 134 -5.80 -7.53 -5.34
CA SER A 134 -6.65 -8.28 -4.40
C SER A 134 -6.64 -7.74 -2.97
N ARG A 135 -5.47 -7.34 -2.47
CA ARG A 135 -5.38 -6.79 -1.11
C ARG A 135 -6.02 -5.41 -1.01
N ALA A 136 -5.85 -4.60 -2.04
CA ALA A 136 -6.51 -3.29 -2.13
C ALA A 136 -8.03 -3.44 -2.15
N GLU A 137 -8.53 -4.43 -2.88
CA GLU A 137 -9.96 -4.73 -2.93
C GLU A 137 -10.51 -5.03 -1.54
N ARG A 138 -9.81 -5.84 -0.75
CA ARG A 138 -10.20 -6.18 0.63
C ARG A 138 -10.20 -4.94 1.53
N ILE A 139 -9.19 -4.12 1.42
CA ILE A 139 -9.08 -2.90 2.23
C ILE A 139 -10.19 -1.90 1.88
N ILE A 140 -10.45 -1.70 0.60
CA ILE A 140 -11.51 -0.79 0.15
C ILE A 140 -12.89 -1.28 0.59
N GLU A 141 -13.13 -2.58 0.54
CA GLU A 141 -14.36 -3.17 1.05
C GLU A 141 -14.53 -2.88 2.55
N TRP A 142 -13.45 -3.03 3.33
CA TRP A 142 -13.47 -2.67 4.75
C TRP A 142 -13.77 -1.19 4.95
N LEU A 143 -13.14 -0.32 4.15
CA LEU A 143 -13.40 1.12 4.22
C LEU A 143 -14.88 1.44 3.97
N ARG A 144 -15.50 0.84 2.99
CA ARG A 144 -16.93 1.04 2.69
C ARG A 144 -17.82 0.65 3.86
N THR A 145 -17.48 -0.44 4.52
CA THR A 145 -18.31 -0.99 5.60
C THR A 145 -18.15 -0.19 6.89
N ASN A 146 -16.95 0.32 7.17
CA ASN A 146 -16.60 0.93 8.46
C ASN A 146 -16.48 2.44 8.44
N MET A 147 -16.52 3.03 7.30
CA MET A 147 -16.27 4.35 7.20
C MET A 147 -17.38 5.25 7.04
N ILE A 148 -17.93 5.73 7.56
CA ILE A 148 -17.04 6.66 7.94
C ILE A 148 -16.76 7.63 6.85
N CYS A 149 -17.06 8.80 7.11
CA CYS A 149 -16.90 9.95 6.26
C CYS A 149 -15.45 10.16 5.80
N PHE A 150 -15.27 10.41 4.57
CA PHE A 150 -14.03 10.92 4.02
C PHE A 150 -14.27 12.14 3.14
#